data_2afb9c1794ad470417f04cd4f8045a07
#
_entry.id   2afb9c1794ad470417f04cd4f8045a07
#
_cell.length_a   1.000
_cell.length_b   1.000
_cell.length_c   1.000
_cell.angle_alpha   90.00
_cell.angle_beta   90.00
_cell.angle_gamma   90.00
#
_symmetry.space_group_name_H-M   'P 1'
#
loop_
_entity.id
_entity.type
_entity.pdbx_description
1 polymer ?
#
loop_
_entity_poly.entity_id
_entity_poly.type
_entity_poly.pdbx_seq_one_letter_code
_entity_poly.pdbx_strand_id
1 'polypeptide(L)'
;MDNKNCVFVIEDCENLVVEKNGMRSSTVADMLNMTDGILADAFKIKIICTFNTAEKNIDEALLRPGRCRMKYDFTKLKKDRAIKVAKKLGLKEPNKDISLAELFSGENKYVEEKKKIGF
;
A
#
# COMPACT_ATOMS: atom_id res chain seq x y z
N MET A 1 -9.89 11.20 29.54
CA MET A 1 -9.03 10.38 28.64
C MET A 1 -9.16 10.93 27.24
N ASP A 2 -8.08 11.47 26.72
CA ASP A 2 -8.04 11.92 25.33
C ASP A 2 -8.22 10.73 24.41
N ASN A 3 -9.29 10.71 23.66
CA ASN A 3 -9.64 9.69 22.66
C ASN A 3 -8.67 9.81 21.48
N LYS A 4 -7.42 9.42 21.66
CA LYS A 4 -6.43 9.44 20.58
C LYS A 4 -6.73 8.32 19.59
N ASN A 5 -7.15 8.69 18.38
CA ASN A 5 -7.23 7.75 17.28
C ASN A 5 -5.82 7.26 16.96
N CYS A 6 -5.60 5.96 17.01
CA CYS A 6 -4.34 5.34 16.63
C CYS A 6 -4.45 4.73 15.24
N VAL A 7 -3.48 5.01 14.36
CA VAL A 7 -3.38 4.42 13.04
C VAL A 7 -2.08 3.63 12.97
N PHE A 8 -2.18 2.33 12.74
CA PHE A 8 -1.04 1.47 12.45
C PHE A 8 -0.90 1.30 10.95
N VAL A 9 0.27 1.58 10.42
CA VAL A 9 0.61 1.31 9.03
C VAL A 9 1.56 0.12 9.01
N ILE A 10 1.17 -0.95 8.35
CA ILE A 10 1.95 -2.17 8.20
C ILE A 10 2.24 -2.34 6.72
N GLU A 11 3.50 -2.17 6.35
CA GLU A 11 3.95 -2.28 4.97
C GLU A 11 4.39 -3.72 4.65
N ASP A 12 4.27 -4.09 3.36
CA ASP A 12 4.70 -5.39 2.84
C ASP A 12 4.13 -6.57 3.63
N CYS A 13 2.80 -6.60 3.75
CA CYS A 13 2.07 -7.57 4.57
C CYS A 13 1.99 -8.97 3.91
N GLU A 14 3.08 -9.48 3.32
CA GLU A 14 3.09 -10.80 2.66
C GLU A 14 2.80 -11.94 3.63
N ASN A 15 3.07 -11.76 4.92
CA ASN A 15 2.74 -12.72 5.97
C ASN A 15 1.22 -12.87 6.21
N LEU A 16 0.40 -11.97 5.66
CA LEU A 16 -1.07 -12.02 5.70
C LEU A 16 -1.67 -12.69 4.46
N VAL A 17 -0.83 -13.26 3.62
CA VAL A 17 -1.23 -14.03 2.44
C VAL A 17 -1.54 -15.47 2.86
N VAL A 18 -2.53 -16.08 2.23
CA VAL A 18 -2.83 -17.49 2.45
C VAL A 18 -1.64 -18.34 1.99
N GLU A 19 -1.13 -19.20 2.86
CA GLU A 19 -0.09 -20.14 2.51
C GLU A 19 -0.58 -21.13 1.44
N LYS A 20 0.36 -21.64 0.61
CA LYS A 20 0.05 -22.56 -0.49
C LYS A 20 -0.71 -23.83 -0.06
N ASN A 21 -0.60 -24.22 1.20
CA ASN A 21 -1.29 -25.36 1.80
C ASN A 21 -2.66 -25.01 2.39
N GLY A 22 -3.13 -23.74 2.24
CA GLY A 22 -4.40 -23.28 2.77
C GLY A 22 -4.43 -23.00 4.28
N MET A 23 -3.28 -23.10 4.96
CA MET A 23 -3.19 -22.78 6.38
C MET A 23 -3.10 -21.28 6.60
N ARG A 24 -3.86 -20.80 7.57
CA ARG A 24 -3.82 -19.38 8.00
C ARG A 24 -2.59 -19.15 8.88
N SER A 25 -1.83 -18.10 8.60
CA SER A 25 -0.70 -17.74 9.44
C SER A 25 -1.15 -17.27 10.83
N SER A 26 -0.31 -17.46 11.84
CA SER A 26 -0.56 -16.95 13.20
C SER A 26 -0.71 -15.41 13.19
N THR A 27 0.05 -14.74 12.33
CA THR A 27 -0.01 -13.28 12.15
C THR A 27 -1.41 -12.80 11.75
N VAL A 28 -2.09 -13.54 10.86
CA VAL A 28 -3.48 -13.21 10.49
C VAL A 28 -4.40 -13.35 11.71
N ALA A 29 -4.26 -14.43 12.48
CA ALA A 29 -5.07 -14.63 13.67
C ALA A 29 -4.86 -13.51 14.70
N ASP A 30 -3.62 -13.12 14.95
CA ASP A 30 -3.27 -12.03 15.86
C ASP A 30 -3.86 -10.70 15.38
N MET A 31 -3.75 -10.41 14.10
CA MET A 31 -4.31 -9.20 13.51
C MET A 31 -5.83 -9.16 13.59
N LEU A 32 -6.52 -10.28 13.35
CA LEU A 32 -7.97 -10.40 13.52
C LEU A 32 -8.38 -10.16 14.98
N ASN A 33 -7.64 -10.69 15.94
CA ASN A 33 -7.88 -10.46 17.36
C ASN A 33 -7.72 -8.99 17.73
N MET A 34 -6.74 -8.29 17.15
CA MET A 34 -6.54 -6.86 17.36
C MET A 34 -7.65 -6.01 16.75
N THR A 35 -8.20 -6.40 15.61
CA THR A 35 -9.20 -5.61 14.88
C THR A 35 -10.63 -5.85 15.34
N ASP A 36 -10.93 -7.04 15.82
CA ASP A 36 -12.29 -7.44 16.24
C ASP A 36 -12.47 -7.49 17.77
N GLY A 37 -11.41 -7.28 18.53
CA GLY A 37 -11.45 -7.35 19.98
C GLY A 37 -12.04 -6.11 20.65
N ILE A 38 -12.41 -6.26 21.91
CA ILE A 38 -12.87 -5.17 22.80
C ILE A 38 -11.86 -3.99 22.79
N LEU A 39 -10.58 -4.29 22.61
CA LEU A 39 -9.53 -3.28 22.54
C LEU A 39 -9.62 -2.40 21.30
N ALA A 40 -10.05 -2.95 20.16
CA ALA A 40 -10.20 -2.18 18.93
C ALA A 40 -11.25 -1.08 19.07
N ASP A 41 -12.38 -1.40 19.73
CA ASP A 41 -13.45 -0.43 19.99
C ASP A 41 -13.03 0.60 21.05
N ALA A 42 -12.34 0.17 22.10
CA ALA A 42 -11.89 1.03 23.19
C ALA A 42 -10.82 2.05 22.72
N PHE A 43 -9.87 1.63 21.88
CA PHE A 43 -8.76 2.47 21.44
C PHE A 43 -8.95 3.09 20.05
N LYS A 44 -10.07 2.82 19.36
CA LYS A 44 -10.35 3.30 18.00
C LYS A 44 -9.17 3.08 17.04
N ILE A 45 -8.61 1.89 17.10
CA ILE A 45 -7.44 1.49 16.28
C ILE A 45 -7.88 1.36 14.83
N LYS A 46 -7.12 1.97 13.94
CA LYS A 46 -7.23 1.79 12.48
C LYS A 46 -5.95 1.15 11.99
N ILE A 47 -6.08 0.18 11.09
CA ILE A 47 -4.92 -0.50 10.49
C ILE A 47 -4.95 -0.28 8.98
N ILE A 48 -3.82 0.11 8.44
CA ILE A 48 -3.58 0.22 7.00
C ILE A 48 -2.51 -0.79 6.64
N CYS A 49 -2.84 -1.72 5.74
CA CYS A 49 -1.90 -2.72 5.25
C CYS A 49 -1.59 -2.47 3.79
N THR A 50 -0.33 -2.59 3.40
CA THR A 50 0.09 -2.61 2.01
C THR A 50 0.53 -4.00 1.59
N PHE A 51 0.23 -4.38 0.35
CA PHE A 51 0.54 -5.69 -0.21
C PHE A 51 1.12 -5.55 -1.60
N ASN A 52 2.11 -6.35 -1.90
CA ASN A 52 2.72 -6.50 -3.22
C ASN A 52 2.24 -7.79 -3.92
N THR A 53 0.96 -8.12 -3.73
CA THR A 53 0.35 -9.34 -4.25
C THR A 53 -1.07 -9.07 -4.73
N ALA A 54 -1.63 -10.00 -5.52
CA ALA A 54 -3.02 -9.91 -5.94
C ALA A 54 -3.97 -10.15 -4.76
N GLU A 55 -5.12 -9.46 -4.76
CA GLU A 55 -6.14 -9.57 -3.70
C GLU A 55 -6.54 -11.01 -3.40
N LYS A 56 -6.63 -11.86 -4.44
CA LYS A 56 -7.00 -13.29 -4.30
C LYS A 56 -6.04 -14.09 -3.40
N ASN A 57 -4.84 -13.60 -3.16
CA ASN A 57 -3.85 -14.25 -2.31
C ASN A 57 -3.95 -13.79 -0.86
N ILE A 58 -4.69 -12.72 -0.56
CA ILE A 58 -4.87 -12.21 0.79
C ILE A 58 -5.91 -13.08 1.52
N ASP A 59 -5.71 -13.34 2.80
CA ASP A 59 -6.69 -14.10 3.58
C ASP A 59 -8.06 -13.39 3.56
N GLU A 60 -9.07 -14.07 3.05
CA GLU A 60 -10.42 -13.51 2.91
C GLU A 60 -11.04 -13.05 4.22
N ALA A 61 -10.60 -13.59 5.35
CA ALA A 61 -11.07 -13.17 6.65
C ALA A 61 -10.73 -11.71 6.96
N LEU A 62 -9.62 -11.20 6.42
CA LEU A 62 -9.23 -9.78 6.50
C LEU A 62 -10.08 -8.90 5.61
N LEU A 63 -10.56 -9.42 4.49
CA LEU A 63 -11.31 -8.68 3.47
C LEU A 63 -12.82 -8.66 3.72
N ARG A 64 -13.31 -9.36 4.74
CA ARG A 64 -14.76 -9.43 5.03
C ARG A 64 -15.36 -8.06 5.34
N PRO A 65 -16.63 -7.82 4.92
CA PRO A 65 -17.38 -6.64 5.31
C PRO A 65 -17.38 -6.45 6.85
N GLY A 66 -17.21 -5.22 7.28
CA GLY A 66 -17.09 -4.88 8.70
C GLY A 66 -15.64 -4.85 9.23
N ARG A 67 -14.73 -5.62 8.62
CA ARG A 67 -13.29 -5.59 8.93
C ARG A 67 -12.54 -4.70 7.95
N CYS A 68 -12.65 -4.99 6.66
CA CYS A 68 -12.06 -4.17 5.61
C CYS A 68 -13.02 -3.04 5.23
N ARG A 69 -12.65 -1.81 5.54
CA ARG A 69 -13.44 -0.63 5.22
C ARG A 69 -13.19 -0.10 3.82
N MET A 70 -11.97 -0.26 3.34
CA MET A 70 -11.55 0.26 2.04
C MET A 70 -10.45 -0.61 1.46
N LYS A 71 -10.54 -0.86 0.16
CA LYS A 71 -9.49 -1.46 -0.64
C LYS A 71 -9.11 -0.50 -1.75
N TYR A 72 -7.84 -0.38 -2.03
CA TYR A 72 -7.33 0.41 -3.13
C TYR A 72 -6.25 -0.38 -3.87
N ASP A 73 -6.42 -0.51 -5.17
CA ASP A 73 -5.46 -1.17 -6.05
C ASP A 73 -4.68 -0.12 -6.86
N PHE A 74 -3.37 -0.07 -6.66
CA PHE A 74 -2.46 0.82 -7.38
C PHE A 74 -2.11 0.22 -8.74
N THR A 75 -2.91 0.51 -9.74
CA THR A 75 -2.65 0.13 -11.13
C THR A 75 -1.76 1.16 -11.83
N LYS A 76 -1.22 0.79 -12.99
CA LYS A 76 -0.50 1.74 -13.84
C LYS A 76 -1.42 2.89 -14.27
N LEU A 77 -0.90 4.09 -14.23
CA LEU A 77 -1.56 5.26 -14.82
C LEU A 77 -1.54 5.13 -16.35
N LYS A 78 -2.67 5.41 -16.97
CA LYS A 78 -2.74 5.60 -18.41
C LYS A 78 -1.85 6.77 -18.83
N LYS A 79 -1.20 6.65 -19.98
CA LYS A 79 -0.26 7.63 -20.52
C LYS A 79 -0.76 9.07 -20.35
N ASP A 80 -1.98 9.38 -20.80
CA ASP A 80 -2.51 10.75 -20.75
C ASP A 80 -2.63 11.29 -19.33
N ARG A 81 -3.02 10.43 -18.38
CA ARG A 81 -3.12 10.79 -16.97
C ARG A 81 -1.74 10.97 -16.34
N ALA A 82 -0.82 10.11 -16.71
CA ALA A 82 0.56 10.17 -16.25
C ALA A 82 1.27 11.44 -16.73
N ILE A 83 1.03 11.87 -17.97
CA ILE A 83 1.53 13.14 -18.53
C ILE A 83 0.99 14.33 -17.72
N LYS A 84 -0.31 14.35 -17.39
CA LYS A 84 -0.89 15.43 -16.60
C LYS A 84 -0.25 15.53 -15.20
N VAL A 85 -0.02 14.40 -14.56
CA VAL A 85 0.66 14.34 -13.25
C VAL A 85 2.11 14.81 -13.38
N ALA A 86 2.84 14.34 -14.39
CA ALA A 86 4.22 14.71 -14.64
C ALA A 86 4.35 16.23 -14.83
N LYS A 87 3.51 16.84 -15.67
CA LYS A 87 3.50 18.30 -15.91
C LYS A 87 3.25 19.07 -14.61
N LYS A 88 2.27 18.66 -13.82
CA LYS A 88 1.94 19.33 -12.55
C LYS A 88 3.09 19.29 -11.54
N LEU A 89 3.89 18.24 -11.56
CA LEU A 89 4.98 18.01 -10.61
C LEU A 89 6.37 18.34 -11.16
N GLY A 90 6.45 18.83 -12.40
CA GLY A 90 7.74 19.13 -13.05
C GLY A 90 8.59 17.88 -13.34
N LEU A 91 7.94 16.74 -13.56
CA LEU A 91 8.60 15.47 -13.88
C LEU A 91 8.65 15.27 -15.40
N LYS A 92 9.52 14.38 -15.85
CA LYS A 92 9.59 13.99 -17.26
C LYS A 92 8.29 13.31 -17.69
N GLU A 93 7.75 13.72 -18.83
CA GLU A 93 6.54 13.13 -19.39
C GLU A 93 6.80 11.70 -19.86
N PRO A 94 5.99 10.73 -19.41
CA PRO A 94 6.12 9.35 -19.85
C PRO A 94 5.55 9.17 -21.27
N ASN A 95 6.09 8.21 -22.00
CA ASN A 95 5.63 7.86 -23.34
C ASN A 95 4.70 6.63 -23.39
N LYS A 96 4.42 6.03 -22.24
CA LYS A 96 3.61 4.80 -22.05
C LYS A 96 2.84 4.84 -20.75
N ASP A 97 1.98 3.84 -20.54
CA ASP A 97 1.35 3.60 -19.23
C ASP A 97 2.45 3.27 -18.19
N ILE A 98 2.39 3.90 -17.03
CA ILE A 98 3.47 3.86 -16.04
C ILE A 98 2.91 3.79 -14.62
N SER A 99 3.58 3.07 -13.72
CA SER A 99 3.24 3.10 -12.31
C SER A 99 3.63 4.43 -11.66
N LEU A 100 3.01 4.77 -10.55
CA LEU A 100 3.41 5.95 -9.77
C LEU A 100 4.87 5.85 -9.32
N ALA A 101 5.29 4.68 -8.88
CA ALA A 101 6.67 4.45 -8.47
C ALA A 101 7.68 4.74 -9.60
N GLU A 102 7.41 4.21 -10.80
CA GLU A 102 8.25 4.49 -11.97
C GLU A 102 8.22 5.97 -12.37
N LEU A 103 7.07 6.64 -12.24
CA LEU A 103 6.95 8.07 -12.56
C LEU A 103 7.78 8.94 -11.61
N PHE A 104 7.76 8.63 -10.32
CA PHE A 104 8.50 9.38 -9.30
C PHE A 104 9.97 8.99 -9.19
N SER A 105 10.31 7.72 -9.41
CA SER A 105 11.70 7.25 -9.39
C SER A 105 12.48 7.58 -10.66
N GLY A 106 11.80 8.12 -11.67
CA GLY A 106 12.24 8.29 -13.03
C GLY A 106 13.75 8.51 -13.20
N GLU A 107 14.34 7.89 -14.18
CA GLU A 107 15.78 7.96 -14.53
C GLU A 107 16.38 9.37 -14.47
N ASN A 108 15.55 10.40 -14.58
CA ASN A 108 15.97 11.79 -14.51
C ASN A 108 16.46 12.25 -13.12
N LYS A 109 15.98 11.72 -12.02
CA LYS A 109 16.52 12.06 -10.69
C LYS A 109 17.94 11.55 -10.52
N TYR A 110 18.19 10.33 -10.99
CA TYR A 110 19.52 9.75 -10.92
C TYR A 110 20.51 10.41 -11.90
N VAL A 111 20.05 10.88 -13.06
CA VAL A 111 20.88 11.59 -14.04
C VAL A 111 21.24 12.99 -13.54
N GLU A 112 20.31 13.71 -12.89
CA GLU A 112 20.59 15.01 -12.27
C GLU A 112 21.53 14.90 -11.07
N GLU A 113 21.37 13.88 -10.24
CA GLU A 113 22.31 13.62 -9.14
C GLU A 113 23.70 13.24 -9.66
N LYS A 114 23.80 12.43 -10.72
CA LYS A 114 25.09 12.14 -11.38
C LYS A 114 25.72 13.38 -12.00
N LYS A 115 24.94 14.31 -12.56
CA LYS A 115 25.46 15.59 -13.06
C LYS A 115 25.91 16.54 -11.94
N LYS A 116 25.30 16.48 -10.77
CA LYS A 116 25.70 17.26 -9.59
C LYS A 116 26.98 16.70 -8.92
N ILE A 117 27.25 15.42 -9.10
CA ILE A 117 28.46 14.74 -8.59
C ILE A 117 29.55 14.69 -9.70
N GLY A 118 29.26 15.16 -10.89
CA GLY A 118 30.18 15.20 -12.02
C GLY A 118 31.32 16.17 -11.78
N PHE A 119 32.46 15.62 -11.59
CA PHE A 119 33.73 16.31 -11.70
C PHE A 119 33.98 16.72 -13.15
#